data_e06e16a58f626bae0612afd026b73d7b
#
_entry.id   e06e16a58f626bae0612afd026b73d7b
#
_cell.length_a   1.000
_cell.length_b   1.000
_cell.length_c   1.000
_cell.angle_alpha   90.00
_cell.angle_beta   90.00
_cell.angle_gamma   90.00
#
_symmetry.space_group_name_H-M   'P 1'
#
loop_
_entity.id
_entity.type
_entity.pdbx_description
1 polymer ?
#
loop_
_entity_poly.entity_id
_entity_poly.type
_entity_poly.pdbx_seq_one_letter_code
_entity_poly.pdbx_strand_id
1 'polypeptide(L)'
;MAIHLITGAGSGIGAVLARRLRERGDEIVLLARDAGRARALADEFPGAHALVGDLEQPGRLSWALSKQQLPERIDSLVHVAGVVDLGPVSELSPALWERQLAVNLQGPAELTRLLLPLLRVSRGRVVFVNSGAGLRAHAGWSAYAASKHGLKALADALRAEEAEHGVRVSSIYPGRTATPMQERVHRQEGREYDPARFITPEAVVTTILTALDMTDDAQLTDLSIRPHD
;
A
#
# COMPACT_ATOMS: atom_id res chain seq x y z
N MET A 1 13.49 17.91 -3.42
CA MET A 1 12.88 17.16 -2.30
C MET A 1 11.51 16.73 -2.75
N ALA A 2 11.29 15.44 -2.84
CA ALA A 2 10.00 14.87 -3.26
C ALA A 2 9.08 14.67 -2.03
N ILE A 3 7.75 14.71 -2.26
CA ILE A 3 6.72 14.51 -1.23
C ILE A 3 6.06 13.17 -1.47
N HIS A 4 6.19 12.24 -0.53
CA HIS A 4 5.68 10.88 -0.63
C HIS A 4 4.58 10.61 0.40
N LEU A 5 3.36 10.31 -0.05
CA LEU A 5 2.31 9.84 0.84
C LEU A 5 2.32 8.32 0.93
N ILE A 6 2.40 7.79 2.15
CA ILE A 6 2.53 6.35 2.41
C ILE A 6 1.40 5.89 3.31
N THR A 7 0.69 4.83 2.91
CA THR A 7 -0.24 4.12 3.79
C THR A 7 0.46 2.91 4.41
N GLY A 8 0.11 2.56 5.64
CA GLY A 8 0.69 1.37 6.30
C GLY A 8 2.13 1.53 6.79
N ALA A 9 2.61 2.75 7.02
CA ALA A 9 3.97 3.05 7.45
C ALA A 9 4.35 2.54 8.86
N GLY A 10 3.41 2.03 9.61
CA GLY A 10 3.64 1.66 11.00
C GLY A 10 4.25 0.28 11.24
N SER A 11 4.57 -0.50 10.21
CA SER A 11 5.25 -1.79 10.34
C SER A 11 5.70 -2.34 8.98
N GLY A 12 6.53 -3.37 8.98
CA GLY A 12 6.91 -4.13 7.80
C GLY A 12 7.43 -3.26 6.65
N ILE A 13 6.92 -3.50 5.45
CA ILE A 13 7.35 -2.81 4.22
C ILE A 13 7.19 -1.29 4.32
N GLY A 14 6.05 -0.82 4.86
CA GLY A 14 5.76 0.62 4.93
C GLY A 14 6.70 1.36 5.87
N ALA A 15 7.06 0.77 7.01
CA ALA A 15 8.01 1.38 7.96
C ALA A 15 9.43 1.45 7.38
N VAL A 16 9.86 0.42 6.67
CA VAL A 16 11.17 0.42 5.98
C VAL A 16 11.17 1.47 4.87
N LEU A 17 10.11 1.56 4.07
CA LEU A 17 10.00 2.56 3.01
C LEU A 17 10.07 3.99 3.58
N ALA A 18 9.32 4.27 4.65
CA ALA A 18 9.31 5.58 5.29
C ALA A 18 10.71 6.00 5.77
N ARG A 19 11.45 5.08 6.40
CA ARG A 19 12.85 5.32 6.80
C ARG A 19 13.75 5.62 5.61
N ARG A 20 13.70 4.79 4.58
CA ARG A 20 14.55 4.94 3.39
C ARG A 20 14.32 6.25 2.64
N LEU A 21 13.07 6.69 2.51
CA LEU A 21 12.76 7.97 1.87
C LEU A 21 13.24 9.16 2.72
N ARG A 22 13.11 9.08 4.05
CA ARG A 22 13.67 10.10 4.94
C ARG A 22 15.20 10.17 4.91
N GLU A 23 15.87 9.02 4.90
CA GLU A 23 17.34 8.96 4.75
C GLU A 23 17.81 9.60 3.44
N ARG A 24 16.96 9.61 2.40
CA ARG A 24 17.21 10.33 1.14
C ARG A 24 16.98 11.84 1.23
N GLY A 25 16.44 12.32 2.34
CA GLY A 25 16.07 13.73 2.53
C GLY A 25 14.71 14.10 1.93
N ASP A 26 13.88 13.11 1.60
CA ASP A 26 12.53 13.36 1.06
C ASP A 26 11.53 13.64 2.19
N GLU A 27 10.47 14.37 1.84
CA GLU A 27 9.33 14.64 2.71
C GLU A 27 8.36 13.46 2.69
N ILE A 28 7.91 13.03 3.87
CA ILE A 28 6.93 11.94 3.98
C ILE A 28 5.65 12.41 4.66
N VAL A 29 4.53 12.00 4.07
CA VAL A 29 3.19 12.15 4.60
C VAL A 29 2.67 10.75 4.92
N LEU A 30 2.25 10.50 6.17
CA LEU A 30 1.88 9.17 6.64
C LEU A 30 0.39 9.11 6.94
N LEU A 31 -0.35 8.22 6.29
CA LEU A 31 -1.76 8.01 6.61
C LEU A 31 -1.90 7.04 7.79
N ALA A 32 -2.50 7.52 8.86
CA ALA A 32 -2.86 6.76 10.06
C ALA A 32 -4.37 6.57 10.13
N ARG A 33 -4.83 5.41 10.62
CA ARG A 33 -6.27 5.12 10.74
C ARG A 33 -6.97 5.98 11.79
N ASP A 34 -6.24 6.45 12.81
CA ASP A 34 -6.76 7.24 13.93
C ASP A 34 -5.70 8.20 14.49
N ALA A 35 -6.13 9.14 15.35
CA ALA A 35 -5.26 10.15 15.94
C ALA A 35 -4.20 9.56 16.89
N GLY A 36 -4.48 8.43 17.56
CA GLY A 36 -3.49 7.74 18.40
C GLY A 36 -2.35 7.19 17.56
N ARG A 37 -2.70 6.56 16.42
CA ARG A 37 -1.70 6.04 15.48
C ARG A 37 -0.94 7.16 14.78
N ALA A 38 -1.60 8.29 14.47
CA ALA A 38 -0.94 9.46 13.89
C ALA A 38 0.16 10.01 14.82
N ARG A 39 -0.13 10.13 16.12
CA ARG A 39 0.87 10.52 17.13
C ARG A 39 2.04 9.54 17.19
N ALA A 40 1.77 8.25 17.28
CA ALA A 40 2.81 7.22 17.32
C ALA A 40 3.71 7.26 16.05
N LEU A 41 3.15 7.53 14.88
CA LEU A 41 3.93 7.70 13.65
C LEU A 41 4.77 8.99 13.65
N ALA A 42 4.23 10.09 14.18
CA ALA A 42 4.99 11.33 14.32
C ALA A 42 6.18 11.18 15.30
N ASP A 43 6.01 10.38 16.36
CA ASP A 43 7.10 10.05 17.30
C ASP A 43 8.16 9.13 16.66
N GLU A 44 7.73 8.12 15.89
CA GLU A 44 8.63 7.19 15.17
C GLU A 44 9.38 7.88 14.02
N PHE A 45 8.72 8.83 13.35
CA PHE A 45 9.26 9.59 12.21
C PHE A 45 9.21 11.09 12.46
N PRO A 46 10.09 11.67 13.31
CA PRO A 46 10.07 13.09 13.63
C PRO A 46 10.17 13.96 12.37
N GLY A 47 9.27 14.93 12.23
CA GLY A 47 9.18 15.80 11.04
C GLY A 47 8.34 15.21 9.90
N ALA A 48 7.79 14.00 10.03
CA ALA A 48 6.78 13.50 9.10
C ALA A 48 5.43 14.18 9.35
N HIS A 49 4.70 14.49 8.28
CA HIS A 49 3.32 14.93 8.38
C HIS A 49 2.39 13.73 8.50
N ALA A 50 1.62 13.62 9.58
CA ALA A 50 0.69 12.51 9.79
C ALA A 50 -0.75 12.96 9.50
N LEU A 51 -1.40 12.33 8.54
CA LEU A 51 -2.82 12.49 8.22
C LEU A 51 -3.64 11.37 8.88
N VAL A 52 -4.87 11.69 9.27
CA VAL A 52 -5.82 10.72 9.83
C VAL A 52 -6.87 10.37 8.77
N GLY A 53 -6.97 9.07 8.46
CA GLY A 53 -7.95 8.53 7.53
C GLY A 53 -7.98 7.01 7.62
N ASP A 54 -9.15 6.45 7.89
CA ASP A 54 -9.31 5.00 8.03
C ASP A 54 -9.73 4.38 6.68
N LEU A 55 -8.84 3.56 6.13
CA LEU A 55 -9.11 2.83 4.88
C LEU A 55 -10.23 1.78 5.03
N GLU A 56 -10.56 1.37 6.24
CA GLU A 56 -11.70 0.49 6.52
C GLU A 56 -13.04 1.24 6.38
N GLN A 57 -13.01 2.58 6.37
CA GLN A 57 -14.16 3.45 6.21
C GLN A 57 -14.00 4.39 5.00
N PRO A 58 -13.93 3.85 3.76
CA PRO A 58 -13.60 4.66 2.57
C PRO A 58 -14.56 5.83 2.37
N GLY A 59 -15.85 5.66 2.66
CA GLY A 59 -16.85 6.72 2.55
C GLY A 59 -16.64 7.92 3.50
N ARG A 60 -15.76 7.79 4.50
CA ARG A 60 -15.40 8.88 5.43
C ARG A 60 -14.08 9.58 5.08
N LEU A 61 -13.30 9.06 4.16
CA LEU A 61 -11.97 9.62 3.83
C LEU A 61 -12.06 11.05 3.33
N SER A 62 -13.02 11.38 2.48
CA SER A 62 -13.21 12.74 1.96
C SER A 62 -13.43 13.75 3.10
N TRP A 63 -14.34 13.42 4.02
CA TRP A 63 -14.59 14.28 5.18
C TRP A 63 -13.36 14.36 6.09
N ALA A 64 -12.70 13.24 6.38
CA ALA A 64 -11.53 13.20 7.24
C ALA A 64 -10.39 14.07 6.69
N LEU A 65 -10.07 13.93 5.41
CA LEU A 65 -9.01 14.70 4.77
C LEU A 65 -9.36 16.19 4.62
N SER A 66 -10.64 16.54 4.41
CA SER A 66 -11.06 17.96 4.30
C SER A 66 -10.85 18.78 5.59
N LYS A 67 -10.58 18.14 6.73
CA LYS A 67 -10.30 18.77 8.02
C LYS A 67 -8.80 18.92 8.31
N GLN A 68 -7.95 18.52 7.37
CA GLN A 68 -6.52 18.47 7.56
C GLN A 68 -5.80 19.24 6.45
N GLN A 69 -4.62 19.72 6.76
CA GLN A 69 -3.80 20.40 5.76
C GLN A 69 -3.11 19.35 4.88
N LEU A 70 -3.44 19.37 3.60
CA LEU A 70 -2.74 18.57 2.59
C LEU A 70 -1.58 19.38 1.99
N PRO A 71 -0.53 18.73 1.49
CA PRO A 71 0.51 19.43 0.73
C PRO A 71 -0.07 19.97 -0.59
N GLU A 72 0.61 20.94 -1.20
CA GLU A 72 0.18 21.52 -2.48
C GLU A 72 0.33 20.56 -3.67
N ARG A 73 1.23 19.58 -3.55
CA ARG A 73 1.45 18.49 -4.51
C ARG A 73 1.86 17.21 -3.79
N ILE A 74 1.74 16.09 -4.47
CA ILE A 74 2.24 14.78 -4.04
C ILE A 74 3.02 14.18 -5.19
N ASP A 75 4.31 13.90 -4.97
CA ASP A 75 5.18 13.30 -5.99
C ASP A 75 5.00 11.78 -6.06
N SER A 76 4.60 11.14 -4.96
CA SER A 76 4.12 9.76 -5.01
C SER A 76 3.09 9.42 -3.94
N LEU A 77 2.17 8.52 -4.28
CA LEU A 77 1.22 7.85 -3.39
C LEU A 77 1.55 6.36 -3.36
N VAL A 78 2.01 5.85 -2.20
CA VAL A 78 2.38 4.44 -2.06
C VAL A 78 1.40 3.73 -1.12
N HIS A 79 0.56 2.87 -1.70
CA HIS A 79 -0.40 2.05 -1.00
C HIS A 79 0.27 0.77 -0.48
N VAL A 80 0.71 0.78 0.79
CA VAL A 80 1.32 -0.38 1.46
C VAL A 80 0.36 -1.02 2.46
N ALA A 81 -0.61 -0.26 2.98
CA ALA A 81 -1.58 -0.78 3.92
C ALA A 81 -2.37 -1.96 3.34
N GLY A 82 -2.64 -2.94 4.17
CA GLY A 82 -3.44 -4.09 3.81
C GLY A 82 -3.77 -4.95 5.02
N VAL A 83 -4.79 -5.77 4.87
CA VAL A 83 -5.21 -6.78 5.86
C VAL A 83 -5.40 -8.12 5.18
N VAL A 84 -5.22 -9.21 5.94
CA VAL A 84 -5.43 -10.57 5.49
C VAL A 84 -6.11 -11.36 6.60
N ASP A 85 -7.23 -11.99 6.26
CA ASP A 85 -7.93 -12.95 7.10
C ASP A 85 -8.23 -14.17 6.21
N LEU A 86 -7.67 -15.33 6.60
CA LEU A 86 -7.74 -16.57 5.83
C LEU A 86 -8.89 -17.44 6.34
N GLY A 87 -9.42 -18.25 5.45
CA GLY A 87 -10.43 -19.26 5.75
C GLY A 87 -11.08 -19.80 4.48
N PRO A 88 -11.67 -20.99 4.55
CA PRO A 88 -12.50 -21.50 3.45
C PRO A 88 -13.72 -20.60 3.25
N VAL A 89 -14.24 -20.55 2.03
CA VAL A 89 -15.41 -19.71 1.67
C VAL A 89 -16.61 -19.98 2.58
N SER A 90 -16.78 -21.24 2.99
CA SER A 90 -17.90 -21.65 3.88
C SER A 90 -17.83 -21.05 5.29
N GLU A 91 -16.67 -20.55 5.74
CA GLU A 91 -16.44 -20.06 7.10
C GLU A 91 -16.15 -18.56 7.18
N LEU A 92 -15.78 -17.93 6.06
CA LEU A 92 -15.52 -16.50 6.03
C LEU A 92 -16.82 -15.70 6.13
N SER A 93 -16.99 -14.99 7.24
CA SER A 93 -18.15 -14.14 7.45
C SER A 93 -18.20 -12.95 6.48
N PRO A 94 -19.38 -12.40 6.17
CA PRO A 94 -19.53 -11.17 5.39
C PRO A 94 -18.64 -10.02 5.91
N ALA A 95 -18.54 -9.85 7.21
CA ALA A 95 -17.73 -8.80 7.82
C ALA A 95 -16.22 -8.94 7.50
N LEU A 96 -15.69 -10.17 7.43
CA LEU A 96 -14.30 -10.40 7.02
C LEU A 96 -14.08 -10.11 5.53
N TRP A 97 -15.08 -10.37 4.69
CA TRP A 97 -15.07 -9.98 3.27
C TRP A 97 -15.08 -8.46 3.13
N GLU A 98 -16.03 -7.79 3.76
CA GLU A 98 -16.19 -6.34 3.73
C GLU A 98 -14.91 -5.63 4.17
N ARG A 99 -14.33 -6.05 5.29
CA ARG A 99 -13.08 -5.50 5.82
C ARG A 99 -11.93 -5.62 4.82
N GLN A 100 -11.73 -6.80 4.22
CA GLN A 100 -10.64 -7.00 3.27
C GLN A 100 -10.85 -6.21 1.99
N LEU A 101 -12.07 -6.14 1.47
CA LEU A 101 -12.40 -5.31 0.31
C LEU A 101 -12.27 -3.82 0.62
N ALA A 102 -12.72 -3.37 1.79
CA ALA A 102 -12.60 -1.99 2.19
C ALA A 102 -11.13 -1.54 2.27
N VAL A 103 -10.30 -2.25 3.04
CA VAL A 103 -8.91 -1.84 3.29
C VAL A 103 -8.01 -2.06 2.08
N ASN A 104 -8.18 -3.19 1.36
CA ASN A 104 -7.25 -3.56 0.30
C ASN A 104 -7.63 -3.03 -1.09
N LEU A 105 -8.86 -2.56 -1.28
CA LEU A 105 -9.36 -2.12 -2.60
C LEU A 105 -10.09 -0.77 -2.54
N GLN A 106 -11.20 -0.68 -1.80
CA GLN A 106 -12.04 0.52 -1.82
C GLN A 106 -11.34 1.73 -1.17
N GLY A 107 -10.63 1.53 -0.05
CA GLY A 107 -9.85 2.57 0.61
C GLY A 107 -8.73 3.12 -0.29
N PRO A 108 -7.88 2.28 -0.90
CA PRO A 108 -6.92 2.71 -1.92
C PRO A 108 -7.57 3.44 -3.10
N ALA A 109 -8.69 2.96 -3.62
CA ALA A 109 -9.41 3.61 -4.72
C ALA A 109 -9.87 5.02 -4.33
N GLU A 110 -10.55 5.14 -3.20
CA GLU A 110 -11.05 6.44 -2.72
C GLU A 110 -9.92 7.40 -2.35
N LEU A 111 -8.89 6.92 -1.65
CA LEU A 111 -7.73 7.77 -1.32
C LEU A 111 -7.03 8.26 -2.59
N THR A 112 -6.83 7.40 -3.57
CA THR A 112 -6.28 7.80 -4.87
C THR A 112 -7.15 8.86 -5.53
N ARG A 113 -8.46 8.64 -5.63
CA ARG A 113 -9.41 9.60 -6.23
C ARG A 113 -9.31 10.99 -5.57
N LEU A 114 -9.21 11.05 -4.25
CA LEU A 114 -9.10 12.31 -3.51
C LEU A 114 -7.77 13.02 -3.73
N LEU A 115 -6.69 12.28 -3.96
CA LEU A 115 -5.34 12.82 -4.11
C LEU A 115 -4.88 12.99 -5.56
N LEU A 116 -5.66 12.49 -6.56
CA LEU A 116 -5.34 12.67 -7.99
C LEU A 116 -5.05 14.12 -8.39
N PRO A 117 -5.80 15.14 -7.94
CA PRO A 117 -5.47 16.52 -8.29
C PRO A 117 -4.04 16.91 -7.89
N LEU A 118 -3.57 16.47 -6.71
CA LEU A 118 -2.22 16.77 -6.21
C LEU A 118 -1.13 15.96 -6.94
N LEU A 119 -1.45 14.72 -7.32
CA LEU A 119 -0.58 13.86 -8.13
C LEU A 119 -0.42 14.39 -9.56
N ARG A 120 -1.48 14.92 -10.15
CA ARG A 120 -1.42 15.53 -11.49
C ARG A 120 -0.54 16.78 -11.53
N VAL A 121 -0.52 17.58 -10.47
CA VAL A 121 0.37 18.77 -10.37
C VAL A 121 1.84 18.38 -10.55
N SER A 122 2.25 17.27 -9.97
CA SER A 122 3.66 16.80 -10.02
C SER A 122 3.94 15.81 -11.14
N ARG A 123 2.94 15.39 -11.92
CA ARG A 123 3.00 14.19 -12.79
C ARG A 123 3.51 12.99 -12.01
N GLY A 124 2.95 12.81 -10.82
CA GLY A 124 3.45 11.92 -9.78
C GLY A 124 3.30 10.44 -10.10
N ARG A 125 3.55 9.63 -9.08
CA ARG A 125 3.50 8.17 -9.19
C ARG A 125 2.55 7.57 -8.17
N VAL A 126 1.78 6.57 -8.58
CA VAL A 126 0.99 5.72 -7.68
C VAL A 126 1.60 4.33 -7.67
N VAL A 127 1.94 3.83 -6.49
CA VAL A 127 2.47 2.47 -6.33
C VAL A 127 1.53 1.67 -5.45
N PHE A 128 0.99 0.59 -5.99
CA PHE A 128 0.20 -0.37 -5.23
C PHE A 128 1.07 -1.56 -4.81
N VAL A 129 1.25 -1.74 -3.50
CA VAL A 129 1.82 -2.98 -2.97
C VAL A 129 0.70 -4.02 -2.95
N ASN A 130 0.67 -4.80 -4.01
CA ASN A 130 -0.28 -5.89 -4.23
C ASN A 130 0.21 -7.16 -3.51
N SER A 131 0.09 -8.32 -4.12
CA SER A 131 0.51 -9.64 -3.62
C SER A 131 0.56 -10.64 -4.77
N GLY A 132 1.32 -11.71 -4.62
CA GLY A 132 1.16 -12.90 -5.47
C GLY A 132 -0.28 -13.45 -5.50
N ALA A 133 -1.05 -13.22 -4.43
CA ALA A 133 -2.46 -13.57 -4.36
C ALA A 133 -3.36 -12.71 -5.30
N GLY A 134 -2.87 -11.58 -5.79
CA GLY A 134 -3.55 -10.79 -6.83
C GLY A 134 -3.31 -11.30 -8.26
N LEU A 135 -2.45 -12.31 -8.43
CA LEU A 135 -2.17 -12.98 -9.70
C LEU A 135 -2.69 -14.42 -9.71
N ARG A 136 -2.74 -15.07 -8.54
CA ARG A 136 -3.20 -16.45 -8.39
C ARG A 136 -3.85 -16.64 -7.03
N ALA A 137 -5.08 -17.13 -7.01
CA ALA A 137 -5.79 -17.50 -5.80
C ALA A 137 -5.42 -18.93 -5.33
N HIS A 138 -5.51 -19.14 -4.02
CA HIS A 138 -5.31 -20.43 -3.38
C HIS A 138 -6.48 -20.76 -2.45
N ALA A 139 -6.65 -22.03 -2.12
CA ALA A 139 -7.64 -22.47 -1.13
C ALA A 139 -7.44 -21.73 0.20
N GLY A 140 -8.51 -21.28 0.84
CA GLY A 140 -8.47 -20.50 2.07
C GLY A 140 -8.10 -19.02 1.93
N TRP A 141 -7.87 -18.52 0.72
CA TRP A 141 -7.43 -17.14 0.46
C TRP A 141 -8.46 -16.30 -0.30
N SER A 142 -9.71 -16.76 -0.39
CA SER A 142 -10.70 -16.23 -1.34
C SER A 142 -10.93 -14.71 -1.23
N ALA A 143 -11.25 -14.19 -0.04
CA ALA A 143 -11.54 -12.77 0.15
C ALA A 143 -10.28 -11.90 -0.07
N TYR A 144 -9.14 -12.34 0.44
CA TYR A 144 -7.87 -11.66 0.22
C TYR A 144 -7.49 -11.64 -1.27
N ALA A 145 -7.54 -12.79 -1.94
CA ALA A 145 -7.24 -12.88 -3.36
C ALA A 145 -8.20 -12.03 -4.20
N ALA A 146 -9.50 -12.05 -3.91
CA ALA A 146 -10.47 -11.21 -4.59
C ALA A 146 -10.14 -9.72 -4.44
N SER A 147 -9.80 -9.27 -3.22
CA SER A 147 -9.40 -7.87 -2.98
C SER A 147 -8.13 -7.49 -3.76
N LYS A 148 -7.15 -8.38 -3.86
CA LYS A 148 -5.88 -8.14 -4.54
C LYS A 148 -5.98 -8.27 -6.08
N HIS A 149 -6.86 -9.12 -6.61
CA HIS A 149 -7.22 -9.12 -8.03
C HIS A 149 -7.97 -7.84 -8.41
N GLY A 150 -8.91 -7.39 -7.57
CA GLY A 150 -9.57 -6.10 -7.73
C GLY A 150 -8.58 -4.92 -7.73
N LEU A 151 -7.59 -4.94 -6.83
CA LEU A 151 -6.55 -3.93 -6.77
C LEU A 151 -5.67 -3.92 -8.04
N LYS A 152 -5.43 -5.09 -8.67
CA LYS A 152 -4.79 -5.16 -9.99
C LYS A 152 -5.63 -4.47 -11.04
N ALA A 153 -6.91 -4.79 -11.12
CA ALA A 153 -7.83 -4.19 -12.09
C ALA A 153 -7.93 -2.66 -11.92
N LEU A 154 -7.98 -2.17 -10.67
CA LEU A 154 -7.93 -0.76 -10.35
C LEU A 154 -6.63 -0.10 -10.89
N ALA A 155 -5.47 -0.72 -10.64
CA ALA A 155 -4.20 -0.19 -11.08
C ALA A 155 -4.10 -0.13 -12.62
N ASP A 156 -4.61 -1.15 -13.33
CA ASP A 156 -4.60 -1.20 -14.79
C ASP A 156 -5.51 -0.12 -15.40
N ALA A 157 -6.72 0.06 -14.85
CA ALA A 157 -7.65 1.10 -15.29
C ALA A 157 -7.07 2.50 -15.03
N LEU A 158 -6.61 2.75 -13.79
CA LEU A 158 -6.02 4.03 -13.41
C LEU A 158 -4.80 4.40 -14.27
N ARG A 159 -3.98 3.42 -14.63
CA ARG A 159 -2.81 3.62 -15.51
C ARG A 159 -3.24 4.15 -16.88
N ALA A 160 -4.30 3.59 -17.43
CA ALA A 160 -4.84 4.02 -18.71
C ALA A 160 -5.50 5.40 -18.63
N GLU A 161 -6.29 5.64 -17.58
CA GLU A 161 -7.01 6.90 -17.37
C GLU A 161 -6.07 8.09 -17.11
N GLU A 162 -4.97 7.88 -16.39
CA GLU A 162 -4.06 8.94 -15.96
C GLU A 162 -2.86 9.15 -16.90
N ALA A 163 -2.75 8.39 -17.99
CA ALA A 163 -1.65 8.49 -18.93
C ALA A 163 -1.53 9.89 -19.55
N GLU A 164 -2.65 10.52 -19.92
CA GLU A 164 -2.68 11.87 -20.48
C GLU A 164 -2.29 12.97 -19.47
N HIS A 165 -2.45 12.70 -18.18
CA HIS A 165 -2.03 13.58 -17.08
C HIS A 165 -0.58 13.37 -16.65
N GLY A 166 0.10 12.37 -17.21
CA GLY A 166 1.47 12.02 -16.89
C GLY A 166 1.65 11.33 -15.54
N VAL A 167 0.56 10.94 -14.88
CA VAL A 167 0.63 10.15 -13.62
C VAL A 167 0.93 8.70 -13.96
N ARG A 168 1.97 8.14 -13.33
CA ARG A 168 2.44 6.78 -13.58
C ARG A 168 1.98 5.83 -12.49
N VAL A 169 1.51 4.64 -12.87
CA VAL A 169 0.93 3.66 -11.93
C VAL A 169 1.67 2.34 -12.02
N SER A 170 2.20 1.89 -10.90
CA SER A 170 2.94 0.63 -10.75
C SER A 170 2.28 -0.30 -9.75
N SER A 171 2.30 -1.60 -10.03
CA SER A 171 1.89 -2.66 -9.10
C SER A 171 3.08 -3.53 -8.74
N ILE A 172 3.33 -3.69 -7.44
CA ILE A 172 4.36 -4.60 -6.93
C ILE A 172 3.65 -5.84 -6.38
N TYR A 173 4.10 -7.03 -6.77
CA TYR A 173 3.54 -8.32 -6.34
C TYR A 173 4.56 -9.12 -5.52
N PRO A 174 4.74 -8.79 -4.24
CA PRO A 174 5.62 -9.55 -3.38
C PRO A 174 5.11 -10.97 -3.16
N GLY A 175 6.04 -11.92 -3.07
CA GLY A 175 5.81 -13.21 -2.43
C GLY A 175 5.69 -13.05 -0.92
N ARG A 176 5.80 -14.17 -0.18
CA ARG A 176 5.83 -14.13 1.29
C ARG A 176 7.01 -13.29 1.77
N THR A 177 6.72 -12.26 2.55
CA THR A 177 7.69 -11.26 3.02
C THR A 177 7.73 -11.29 4.55
N ALA A 178 8.91 -11.25 5.15
CA ALA A 178 9.12 -11.29 6.59
C ALA A 178 8.54 -10.05 7.29
N THR A 179 7.28 -10.10 7.65
CA THR A 179 6.49 -9.00 8.25
C THR A 179 5.56 -9.51 9.34
N PRO A 180 5.06 -8.65 10.23
CA PRO A 180 4.02 -9.03 11.20
C PRO A 180 2.74 -9.58 10.55
N MET A 181 2.43 -9.15 9.33
CA MET A 181 1.32 -9.73 8.55
C MET A 181 1.59 -11.18 8.19
N GLN A 182 2.80 -11.51 7.74
CA GLN A 182 3.18 -12.87 7.37
C GLN A 182 3.22 -13.81 8.58
N GLU A 183 3.66 -13.32 9.74
CA GLU A 183 3.58 -14.07 10.99
C GLU A 183 2.13 -14.41 11.36
N ARG A 184 1.20 -13.46 11.20
CA ARG A 184 -0.24 -13.70 11.40
C ARG A 184 -0.78 -14.74 10.43
N VAL A 185 -0.38 -14.67 9.15
CA VAL A 185 -0.75 -15.68 8.14
C VAL A 185 -0.33 -17.08 8.58
N HIS A 186 0.91 -17.25 9.07
CA HIS A 186 1.40 -18.55 9.55
C HIS A 186 0.58 -19.07 10.73
N ARG A 187 0.22 -18.19 11.68
CA ARG A 187 -0.68 -18.58 12.78
C ARG A 187 -2.05 -19.06 12.27
N GLN A 188 -2.63 -18.39 11.28
CA GLN A 188 -3.89 -18.80 10.67
C GLN A 188 -3.78 -20.10 9.87
N GLU A 189 -2.61 -20.34 9.24
CA GLU A 189 -2.31 -21.59 8.54
C GLU A 189 -1.92 -22.74 9.49
N GLY A 190 -1.77 -22.50 10.79
CA GLY A 190 -1.29 -23.50 11.77
C GLY A 190 0.16 -23.93 11.53
N ARG A 191 0.99 -23.03 11.01
CA ARG A 191 2.39 -23.30 10.64
C ARG A 191 3.36 -22.48 11.48
N GLU A 192 4.55 -23.03 11.70
CA GLU A 192 5.65 -22.29 12.31
C GLU A 192 6.14 -21.18 11.38
N TYR A 193 6.47 -20.04 11.99
CA TYR A 193 6.98 -18.86 11.27
C TYR A 193 8.50 -18.75 11.46
N ASP A 194 9.23 -18.86 10.36
CA ASP A 194 10.65 -18.58 10.29
C ASP A 194 10.90 -17.44 9.28
N PRO A 195 11.22 -16.22 9.77
CA PRO A 195 11.40 -15.06 8.88
C PRO A 195 12.56 -15.21 7.90
N ALA A 196 13.56 -16.03 8.20
CA ALA A 196 14.73 -16.24 7.33
C ALA A 196 14.36 -16.92 5.98
N ARG A 197 13.19 -17.55 5.91
CA ARG A 197 12.69 -18.23 4.70
C ARG A 197 11.93 -17.31 3.75
N PHE A 198 11.81 -16.03 4.05
CA PHE A 198 10.96 -15.10 3.30
C PHE A 198 11.77 -13.90 2.78
N ILE A 199 11.20 -13.21 1.79
CA ILE A 199 11.74 -11.96 1.28
C ILE A 199 11.82 -10.96 2.43
N THR A 200 12.91 -10.22 2.52
CA THR A 200 13.02 -9.12 3.49
C THR A 200 12.13 -7.93 3.06
N PRO A 201 11.60 -7.14 3.99
CA PRO A 201 10.93 -5.89 3.66
C PRO A 201 11.83 -4.94 2.82
N GLU A 202 13.12 -4.94 3.06
CA GLU A 202 14.14 -4.16 2.35
C GLU A 202 14.19 -4.50 0.85
N ALA A 203 14.10 -5.78 0.48
CA ALA A 203 14.08 -6.21 -0.92
C ALA A 203 12.82 -5.68 -1.64
N VAL A 204 11.66 -5.71 -0.96
CA VAL A 204 10.42 -5.13 -1.50
C VAL A 204 10.54 -3.61 -1.62
N VAL A 205 11.11 -2.93 -0.63
CA VAL A 205 11.33 -1.48 -0.67
C VAL A 205 12.29 -1.09 -1.80
N THR A 206 13.35 -1.86 -2.05
CA THR A 206 14.22 -1.63 -3.21
C THR A 206 13.43 -1.67 -4.51
N THR A 207 12.49 -2.62 -4.66
CA THR A 207 11.63 -2.70 -5.85
C THR A 207 10.69 -1.49 -5.95
N ILE A 208 10.12 -1.01 -4.81
CA ILE A 208 9.30 0.21 -4.78
C ILE A 208 10.12 1.42 -5.21
N LEU A 209 11.32 1.60 -4.63
CA LEU A 209 12.19 2.72 -4.96
C LEU A 209 12.60 2.71 -6.43
N THR A 210 12.89 1.53 -7.00
CA THR A 210 13.14 1.41 -8.45
C THR A 210 11.96 1.93 -9.29
N ALA A 211 10.72 1.62 -8.90
CA ALA A 211 9.55 2.15 -9.60
C ALA A 211 9.37 3.67 -9.41
N LEU A 212 9.72 4.20 -8.22
CA LEU A 212 9.68 5.63 -7.93
C LEU A 212 10.79 6.42 -8.64
N ASP A 213 11.94 5.80 -8.89
CA ASP A 213 13.13 6.45 -9.45
C ASP A 213 13.24 6.30 -10.99
N MET A 214 12.27 5.64 -11.64
CA MET A 214 12.27 5.53 -13.10
C MET A 214 12.25 6.91 -13.78
N THR A 215 12.99 7.02 -14.87
CA THR A 215 13.01 8.20 -15.73
C THR A 215 11.65 8.49 -16.36
N ASP A 216 11.44 9.71 -16.84
CA ASP A 216 10.13 10.14 -17.31
C ASP A 216 9.69 9.49 -18.62
N ASP A 217 10.64 8.92 -19.36
CA ASP A 217 10.42 8.21 -20.62
C ASP A 217 10.03 6.74 -20.45
N ALA A 218 10.04 6.21 -19.20
CA ALA A 218 9.77 4.82 -18.89
C ALA A 218 8.87 4.62 -17.67
N GLN A 219 8.15 3.51 -17.65
CA GLN A 219 7.31 3.11 -16.54
C GLN A 219 7.46 1.61 -16.26
N LEU A 220 7.66 1.27 -14.99
CA LEU A 220 7.53 -0.11 -14.52
C LEU A 220 6.06 -0.34 -14.16
N THR A 221 5.38 -1.23 -14.87
CA THR A 221 3.94 -1.44 -14.70
C THR A 221 3.63 -2.47 -13.63
N ASP A 222 4.21 -3.67 -13.78
CA ASP A 222 3.97 -4.83 -12.90
C ASP A 222 5.31 -5.49 -12.55
N LEU A 223 5.64 -5.52 -11.25
CA LEU A 223 6.88 -6.11 -10.76
C LEU A 223 6.58 -7.25 -9.78
N SER A 224 7.00 -8.44 -10.13
CA SER A 224 6.93 -9.60 -9.23
C SER A 224 8.27 -9.84 -8.56
N ILE A 225 8.26 -10.01 -7.23
CA ILE A 225 9.42 -10.38 -6.44
C ILE A 225 9.11 -11.66 -5.66
N ARG A 226 10.00 -12.64 -5.73
CA ARG A 226 9.85 -13.97 -5.11
C ARG A 226 11.05 -14.28 -4.23
N PRO A 227 10.91 -15.12 -3.20
CA PRO A 227 12.10 -15.71 -2.55
C PRO A 227 13.01 -16.35 -3.58
N HIS A 228 14.31 -16.28 -3.35
CA HIS A 228 15.27 -17.08 -4.08
C HIS A 228 15.30 -18.47 -3.41
N ASP A 229 15.06 -19.51 -4.16
CA ASP A 229 15.12 -20.90 -3.71
C ASP A 229 16.57 -21.35 -3.49
#